data_4392c4f5a311ff9762bd2e0136fb6ea3
#
_entry.id   4392c4f5a311ff9762bd2e0136fb6ea3
#
_cell.length_a   1.000
_cell.length_b   1.000
_cell.length_c   1.000
_cell.angle_alpha   90.00
_cell.angle_beta   90.00
_cell.angle_gamma   90.00
#
_symmetry.space_group_name_H-M   'P 1'
#
loop_
_entity.id
_entity.type
_entity.pdbx_description
1 polymer ?
#
loop_
_entity_poly.entity_id
_entity_poly.type
_entity_poly.pdbx_seq_one_letter_code
_entity_poly.pdbx_strand_id
1 'polypeptide(L)'
;ERSDSQSFDPTTDDPIFGSPNLVVSEIDNFDARLEYYFGEENRLSLALFNKSITNPIETAIADASGTSAAGITFRNQLGADLNGIELDFSIIAIEDDEKELFVNGNISFIDSEVQLGAVSLRLEGEGANGRKLQGQSEYLANLQIGFDHFPTSQKFTLLANYFDDRIFRVARGAALGPIVEKGRAVIDANYEKVFGDNWTLKAKVKNLTNEPVTYMQNVNDIEFYEMGTSVNFSLSYSL
;
A
#
# COMPACT_ATOMS: atom_id res chain seq x y z
N GLU A 1 1.20 -17.88 12.97
CA GLU A 1 0.29 -18.37 11.88
C GLU A 1 0.12 -19.89 11.88
N ARG A 2 1.18 -20.66 12.15
CA ARG A 2 1.15 -22.15 12.23
C ARG A 2 0.83 -22.69 13.62
N SER A 3 0.25 -21.93 14.50
CA SER A 3 -0.14 -22.38 15.84
C SER A 3 -1.66 -22.57 15.94
N ASP A 4 -2.10 -23.38 16.89
CA ASP A 4 -3.52 -23.46 17.28
C ASP A 4 -3.94 -22.32 18.21
N SER A 5 -3.21 -21.18 18.16
CA SER A 5 -3.50 -20.03 19.01
C SER A 5 -4.75 -19.29 18.52
N GLN A 6 -5.47 -18.71 19.45
CA GLN A 6 -6.56 -17.81 19.18
C GLN A 6 -6.19 -16.41 19.68
N SER A 7 -6.46 -15.40 18.89
CA SER A 7 -6.38 -13.99 19.26
C SER A 7 -7.61 -13.26 18.71
N PHE A 8 -7.70 -11.96 18.95
CA PHE A 8 -8.76 -11.12 18.39
C PHE A 8 -8.13 -10.00 17.57
N ASP A 9 -8.79 -9.68 16.46
CA ASP A 9 -8.46 -8.49 15.69
C ASP A 9 -8.90 -7.25 16.50
N PRO A 10 -7.96 -6.38 16.90
CA PRO A 10 -8.31 -5.22 17.72
C PRO A 10 -9.19 -4.20 17.01
N THR A 11 -9.30 -4.27 15.70
CA THR A 11 -10.10 -3.34 14.88
C THR A 11 -11.55 -3.79 14.74
N THR A 12 -11.78 -5.09 14.71
CA THR A 12 -13.09 -5.65 14.32
C THR A 12 -13.67 -6.63 15.33
N ASP A 13 -12.94 -6.91 16.42
CA ASP A 13 -13.27 -7.92 17.43
C ASP A 13 -13.50 -9.34 16.86
N ASP A 14 -13.11 -9.57 15.60
CA ASP A 14 -13.18 -10.92 15.03
C ASP A 14 -12.14 -11.84 15.66
N PRO A 15 -12.50 -13.07 16.03
CA PRO A 15 -11.52 -14.04 16.48
C PRO A 15 -10.61 -14.46 15.33
N ILE A 16 -9.30 -14.46 15.60
CA ILE A 16 -8.26 -14.91 14.67
C ILE A 16 -7.76 -16.27 15.15
N PHE A 17 -7.84 -17.26 14.28
CA PHE A 17 -7.37 -18.61 14.53
C PHE A 17 -6.09 -18.88 13.75
N GLY A 18 -5.09 -19.45 14.43
CA GLY A 18 -3.92 -19.98 13.74
C GLY A 18 -4.27 -21.17 12.85
N SER A 19 -3.39 -21.50 11.91
CA SER A 19 -3.55 -22.63 10.99
C SER A 19 -2.27 -23.48 10.98
N PRO A 20 -2.27 -24.63 11.71
CA PRO A 20 -1.09 -25.48 11.81
C PRO A 20 -0.73 -26.21 10.50
N ASN A 21 -1.68 -26.31 9.58
CA ASN A 21 -1.53 -27.05 8.34
C ASN A 21 -0.99 -26.20 7.16
N LEU A 22 -0.55 -24.98 7.41
CA LEU A 22 0.02 -24.14 6.37
C LEU A 22 1.29 -24.77 5.79
N VAL A 23 1.38 -24.77 4.48
CA VAL A 23 2.58 -25.14 3.73
C VAL A 23 3.34 -23.89 3.28
N VAL A 24 4.59 -24.06 2.88
CA VAL A 24 5.43 -22.96 2.40
C VAL A 24 4.89 -22.47 1.05
N SER A 25 4.85 -21.15 0.89
CA SER A 25 4.62 -20.52 -0.41
C SER A 25 5.94 -20.41 -1.17
N GLU A 26 5.90 -20.71 -2.46
CA GLU A 26 7.04 -20.56 -3.37
C GLU A 26 6.70 -19.47 -4.40
N ILE A 27 7.68 -18.65 -4.76
CA ILE A 27 7.48 -17.54 -5.70
C ILE A 27 8.54 -17.61 -6.78
N ASP A 28 8.10 -17.75 -8.02
CA ASP A 28 8.90 -17.56 -9.21
C ASP A 28 8.72 -16.13 -9.72
N ASN A 29 9.83 -15.39 -9.89
CA ASN A 29 9.81 -14.02 -10.36
C ASN A 29 10.55 -13.90 -11.69
N PHE A 30 9.97 -13.13 -12.61
CA PHE A 30 10.63 -12.64 -13.79
C PHE A 30 10.49 -11.13 -13.83
N ASP A 31 11.62 -10.42 -13.92
CA ASP A 31 11.68 -8.97 -13.96
C ASP A 31 12.55 -8.53 -15.14
N ALA A 32 12.09 -7.53 -15.89
CA ALA A 32 12.84 -6.86 -16.94
C ALA A 32 12.73 -5.34 -16.76
N ARG A 33 13.87 -4.66 -16.70
CA ARG A 33 13.94 -3.22 -16.46
C ARG A 33 14.80 -2.53 -17.52
N LEU A 34 14.30 -1.43 -18.05
CA LEU A 34 15.02 -0.52 -18.93
C LEU A 34 15.18 0.82 -18.22
N GLU A 35 16.39 1.33 -18.16
CA GLU A 35 16.69 2.62 -17.58
C GLU A 35 17.31 3.55 -18.63
N TYR A 36 16.85 4.78 -18.66
CA TYR A 36 17.35 5.83 -19.51
C TYR A 36 17.79 7.01 -18.67
N TYR A 37 19.07 7.33 -18.75
CA TYR A 37 19.69 8.47 -18.07
C TYR A 37 19.89 9.60 -19.07
N PHE A 38 19.55 10.83 -18.66
CA PHE A 38 19.69 12.02 -19.50
C PHE A 38 20.00 13.25 -18.65
N GLY A 39 20.72 14.21 -19.22
CA GLY A 39 21.32 15.26 -18.41
C GLY A 39 22.34 14.69 -17.42
N GLU A 40 22.56 15.38 -16.31
CA GLU A 40 23.56 14.98 -15.32
C GLU A 40 22.96 14.00 -14.27
N GLU A 41 21.70 14.22 -13.84
CA GLU A 41 21.08 13.48 -12.76
C GLU A 41 19.67 12.96 -13.06
N ASN A 42 19.22 13.10 -14.31
CA ASN A 42 17.86 12.70 -14.68
C ASN A 42 17.79 11.22 -15.07
N ARG A 43 16.76 10.55 -14.63
CA ARG A 43 16.49 9.14 -14.92
C ARG A 43 15.02 8.89 -15.20
N LEU A 44 14.76 8.06 -16.19
CA LEU A 44 13.47 7.43 -16.46
C LEU A 44 13.68 5.91 -16.50
N SER A 45 12.79 5.16 -15.89
CA SER A 45 12.90 3.71 -15.85
C SER A 45 11.53 3.08 -16.09
N LEU A 46 11.50 2.03 -16.90
CA LEU A 46 10.35 1.19 -17.15
C LEU A 46 10.68 -0.24 -16.76
N ALA A 47 9.88 -0.82 -15.86
CA ALA A 47 9.99 -2.21 -15.46
C ALA A 47 8.73 -2.99 -15.82
N LEU A 48 8.92 -4.24 -16.23
CA LEU A 48 7.88 -5.23 -16.42
C LEU A 48 8.18 -6.39 -15.47
N PHE A 49 7.19 -6.88 -14.77
CA PHE A 49 7.38 -8.03 -13.89
C PHE A 49 6.22 -9.02 -13.99
N ASN A 50 6.56 -10.28 -13.76
CA ASN A 50 5.63 -11.37 -13.57
C ASN A 50 6.04 -12.15 -12.31
N LYS A 51 5.06 -12.48 -11.47
CA LYS A 51 5.25 -13.31 -10.29
C LYS A 51 4.22 -14.42 -10.30
N SER A 52 4.67 -15.66 -10.23
CA SER A 52 3.81 -16.83 -10.03
C SER A 52 4.04 -17.39 -8.64
N ILE A 53 2.99 -17.50 -7.85
CA ILE A 53 3.04 -17.90 -6.45
C ILE A 53 2.33 -19.24 -6.29
N THR A 54 3.05 -20.25 -5.88
CA THR A 54 2.49 -21.54 -5.49
C THR A 54 2.14 -21.53 -4.00
N ASN A 55 0.95 -21.99 -3.65
CA ASN A 55 0.43 -22.02 -2.27
C ASN A 55 0.46 -20.63 -1.57
N PRO A 56 -0.03 -19.55 -2.19
CA PRO A 56 -0.07 -18.25 -1.50
C PRO A 56 -0.89 -18.35 -0.22
N ILE A 57 -0.40 -17.72 0.85
CA ILE A 57 -1.09 -17.68 2.14
C ILE A 57 -1.89 -16.37 2.20
N GLU A 58 -3.20 -16.50 2.35
CA GLU A 58 -4.09 -15.36 2.57
C GLU A 58 -4.87 -15.52 3.87
N THR A 59 -5.39 -14.40 4.39
CA THR A 59 -6.42 -14.48 5.42
C THR A 59 -7.71 -15.03 4.79
N ALA A 60 -8.38 -15.90 5.50
CA ALA A 60 -9.58 -16.60 5.02
C ALA A 60 -10.64 -16.63 6.12
N ILE A 61 -11.86 -16.95 5.73
CA ILE A 61 -12.93 -17.19 6.70
C ILE A 61 -12.67 -18.53 7.39
N ALA A 62 -12.67 -18.52 8.72
CA ALA A 62 -12.61 -19.74 9.50
C ALA A 62 -13.90 -20.56 9.31
N ASP A 63 -13.77 -21.88 9.17
CA ASP A 63 -14.92 -22.79 9.15
C ASP A 63 -15.61 -22.73 10.52
N ALA A 64 -16.81 -22.18 10.57
CA ALA A 64 -17.58 -22.15 11.81
C ALA A 64 -18.06 -23.57 12.14
N SER A 65 -17.49 -24.19 13.17
CA SER A 65 -18.02 -25.41 13.74
C SER A 65 -18.89 -25.08 14.97
N GLY A 66 -20.19 -25.29 14.84
CA GLY A 66 -21.14 -25.09 15.94
C GLY A 66 -21.65 -23.66 16.08
N THR A 67 -21.81 -23.18 17.30
CA THR A 67 -22.36 -21.85 17.66
C THR A 67 -21.32 -20.72 17.68
N SER A 68 -20.08 -20.99 17.27
CA SER A 68 -19.01 -20.00 17.26
C SER A 68 -19.19 -18.98 16.15
N ALA A 69 -18.93 -17.71 16.45
CA ALA A 69 -18.89 -16.65 15.44
C ALA A 69 -17.85 -16.99 14.37
N ALA A 70 -18.17 -16.72 13.11
CA ALA A 70 -17.21 -16.88 12.02
C ALA A 70 -16.03 -15.94 12.26
N GLY A 71 -14.84 -16.51 12.38
CA GLY A 71 -13.61 -15.75 12.58
C GLY A 71 -12.73 -15.72 11.33
N ILE A 72 -11.53 -15.23 11.50
CA ILE A 72 -10.48 -15.16 10.50
C ILE A 72 -9.48 -16.28 10.77
N THR A 73 -8.96 -16.90 9.72
CA THR A 73 -7.85 -17.84 9.76
C THR A 73 -6.89 -17.58 8.61
N PHE A 74 -5.83 -18.38 8.51
CA PHE A 74 -4.88 -18.34 7.39
C PHE A 74 -5.01 -19.61 6.57
N ARG A 75 -4.98 -19.49 5.25
CA ARG A 75 -5.10 -20.63 4.36
C ARG A 75 -4.22 -20.48 3.13
N ASN A 76 -3.59 -21.58 2.70
CA ASN A 76 -2.97 -21.63 1.39
C ASN A 76 -4.07 -21.71 0.32
N GLN A 77 -3.98 -20.89 -0.70
CA GLN A 77 -4.71 -21.04 -1.95
C GLN A 77 -3.91 -21.92 -2.92
N LEU A 78 -4.48 -22.29 -4.06
CA LEU A 78 -3.80 -23.16 -5.02
C LEU A 78 -2.65 -22.44 -5.72
N GLY A 79 -2.86 -21.19 -6.13
CA GLY A 79 -1.88 -20.37 -6.81
C GLY A 79 -2.30 -18.93 -6.91
N ALA A 80 -1.38 -18.06 -7.26
CA ALA A 80 -1.66 -16.70 -7.66
C ALA A 80 -0.63 -16.20 -8.68
N ASP A 81 -1.09 -15.42 -9.63
CA ASP A 81 -0.26 -14.75 -10.61
C ASP A 81 -0.39 -13.23 -10.46
N LEU A 82 0.74 -12.52 -10.56
CA LEU A 82 0.79 -11.07 -10.62
C LEU A 82 1.59 -10.64 -11.85
N ASN A 83 1.01 -9.73 -12.61
CA ASN A 83 1.69 -9.09 -13.74
C ASN A 83 1.66 -7.59 -13.52
N GLY A 84 2.75 -6.90 -13.79
CA GLY A 84 2.76 -5.47 -13.62
C GLY A 84 3.74 -4.72 -14.49
N ILE A 85 3.46 -3.43 -14.57
CA ILE A 85 4.29 -2.43 -15.24
C ILE A 85 4.56 -1.34 -14.22
N GLU A 86 5.80 -0.91 -14.12
CA GLU A 86 6.21 0.18 -13.26
C GLU A 86 7.01 1.21 -14.05
N LEU A 87 6.64 2.48 -13.91
CA LEU A 87 7.36 3.64 -14.43
C LEU A 87 7.93 4.41 -13.25
N ASP A 88 9.26 4.57 -13.21
CA ASP A 88 9.95 5.44 -12.24
C ASP A 88 10.57 6.62 -12.98
N PHE A 89 10.60 7.76 -12.31
CA PHE A 89 11.30 8.94 -12.80
C PHE A 89 11.95 9.75 -11.68
N SER A 90 13.09 10.33 -12.01
CA SER A 90 13.79 11.30 -11.18
C SER A 90 14.28 12.40 -12.10
N ILE A 91 13.78 13.63 -11.91
CA ILE A 91 14.00 14.75 -12.81
C ILE A 91 14.34 15.98 -12.00
N ILE A 92 15.47 16.60 -12.33
CA ILE A 92 15.79 17.97 -11.92
C ILE A 92 15.21 18.90 -12.99
N ALA A 93 14.12 19.56 -12.65
CA ALA A 93 13.38 20.43 -13.56
C ALA A 93 13.99 21.83 -13.71
N ILE A 94 14.60 22.31 -12.63
CA ILE A 94 15.31 23.58 -12.56
C ILE A 94 16.53 23.39 -11.68
N GLU A 95 17.68 23.83 -12.13
CA GLU A 95 18.91 23.87 -11.34
C GLU A 95 19.73 25.08 -11.77
N ASP A 96 20.04 25.93 -10.81
CA ASP A 96 20.94 27.06 -10.96
C ASP A 96 21.65 27.35 -9.62
N ASP A 97 22.51 28.37 -9.57
CA ASP A 97 23.27 28.71 -8.37
C ASP A 97 22.39 29.13 -7.15
N GLU A 98 21.13 29.44 -7.39
CA GLU A 98 20.23 29.93 -6.35
C GLU A 98 19.18 28.91 -5.92
N LYS A 99 18.77 27.99 -6.82
CA LYS A 99 17.64 27.09 -6.55
C LYS A 99 17.73 25.78 -7.32
N GLU A 100 17.09 24.79 -6.74
CA GLU A 100 16.81 23.49 -7.37
C GLU A 100 15.33 23.16 -7.24
N LEU A 101 14.73 22.66 -8.30
CA LEU A 101 13.40 22.06 -8.31
C LEU A 101 13.53 20.65 -8.86
N PHE A 102 13.21 19.66 -8.05
CA PHE A 102 13.23 18.26 -8.47
C PHE A 102 11.86 17.59 -8.35
N VAL A 103 11.63 16.61 -9.19
CA VAL A 103 10.41 15.80 -9.19
C VAL A 103 10.81 14.33 -9.31
N ASN A 104 10.45 13.55 -8.29
CA ASN A 104 10.66 12.11 -8.25
C ASN A 104 9.33 11.40 -8.12
N GLY A 105 9.20 10.24 -8.73
CA GLY A 105 7.97 9.48 -8.55
C GLY A 105 8.01 8.12 -9.21
N ASN A 106 7.01 7.32 -8.87
CA ASN A 106 6.71 6.08 -9.55
C ASN A 106 5.21 5.88 -9.70
N ILE A 107 4.83 5.17 -10.75
CA ILE A 107 3.47 4.72 -11.00
C ILE A 107 3.54 3.25 -11.35
N SER A 108 2.74 2.42 -10.68
CA SER A 108 2.66 1.00 -10.93
C SER A 108 1.23 0.61 -11.29
N PHE A 109 1.10 -0.24 -12.30
CA PHE A 109 -0.12 -0.96 -12.64
C PHE A 109 0.12 -2.45 -12.40
N ILE A 110 -0.73 -3.09 -11.60
CA ILE A 110 -0.54 -4.47 -11.16
C ILE A 110 -1.86 -5.22 -11.32
N ASP A 111 -1.87 -6.20 -12.21
CA ASP A 111 -2.97 -7.14 -12.33
C ASP A 111 -2.63 -8.41 -11.55
N SER A 112 -3.57 -8.92 -10.77
CA SER A 112 -3.38 -10.15 -10.00
C SER A 112 -4.60 -11.05 -10.05
N GLU A 113 -4.37 -12.35 -10.04
CA GLU A 113 -5.42 -13.36 -10.05
C GLU A 113 -5.06 -14.49 -9.05
N VAL A 114 -6.01 -14.89 -8.22
CA VAL A 114 -5.85 -15.98 -7.25
C VAL A 114 -6.71 -17.17 -7.63
N GLN A 115 -6.11 -18.35 -7.65
CA GLN A 115 -6.80 -19.63 -7.78
C GLN A 115 -7.14 -20.18 -6.40
N LEU A 116 -8.41 -20.18 -6.07
CA LEU A 116 -8.88 -20.57 -4.74
C LEU A 116 -8.92 -22.09 -4.56
N GLY A 117 -8.53 -22.55 -3.37
CA GLY A 117 -8.73 -23.92 -2.95
C GLY A 117 -10.21 -24.23 -2.65
N ALA A 118 -10.57 -25.52 -2.67
CA ALA A 118 -11.97 -25.97 -2.54
C ALA A 118 -12.69 -25.43 -1.28
N VAL A 119 -11.98 -25.26 -0.17
CA VAL A 119 -12.59 -24.70 1.06
C VAL A 119 -12.89 -23.22 0.90
N SER A 120 -11.98 -22.47 0.31
CA SER A 120 -12.19 -21.03 0.02
C SER A 120 -13.31 -20.81 -0.98
N LEU A 121 -13.37 -21.60 -2.05
CA LEU A 121 -14.48 -21.58 -3.02
C LEU A 121 -15.84 -21.80 -2.34
N ARG A 122 -15.93 -22.80 -1.45
CA ARG A 122 -17.16 -23.06 -0.69
C ARG A 122 -17.55 -21.89 0.22
N LEU A 123 -16.57 -21.23 0.87
CA LEU A 123 -16.82 -20.19 1.86
C LEU A 123 -16.99 -18.80 1.25
N GLU A 124 -16.28 -18.50 0.17
CA GLU A 124 -16.35 -17.20 -0.52
C GLU A 124 -17.38 -17.22 -1.66
N GLY A 125 -17.61 -18.39 -2.25
CA GLY A 125 -18.45 -18.61 -3.43
C GLY A 125 -17.61 -18.84 -4.70
N GLU A 126 -18.18 -19.60 -5.64
CA GLU A 126 -17.51 -19.96 -6.92
C GLU A 126 -17.08 -18.72 -7.74
N GLY A 127 -17.85 -17.63 -7.66
CA GLY A 127 -17.55 -16.39 -8.36
C GLY A 127 -16.33 -15.63 -7.81
N ALA A 128 -15.78 -16.05 -6.67
CA ALA A 128 -14.59 -15.44 -6.09
C ALA A 128 -13.29 -16.01 -6.70
N ASN A 129 -13.35 -17.10 -7.45
CA ASN A 129 -12.17 -17.65 -8.13
C ASN A 129 -11.71 -16.67 -9.21
N GLY A 130 -10.40 -16.40 -9.26
CA GLY A 130 -9.85 -15.39 -10.16
C GLY A 130 -9.93 -13.95 -9.63
N ARG A 131 -10.32 -13.75 -8.37
CA ARG A 131 -10.29 -12.43 -7.74
C ARG A 131 -8.85 -11.92 -7.57
N LYS A 132 -8.71 -10.62 -7.36
CA LYS A 132 -7.43 -10.00 -7.01
C LYS A 132 -6.88 -10.59 -5.70
N LEU A 133 -5.56 -10.59 -5.55
CA LEU A 133 -4.89 -10.89 -4.28
C LEU A 133 -5.36 -9.93 -3.19
N GLN A 134 -5.57 -10.48 -2.00
CA GLN A 134 -5.92 -9.67 -0.83
C GLN A 134 -4.79 -8.67 -0.52
N GLY A 135 -5.16 -7.42 -0.27
CA GLY A 135 -4.23 -6.32 0.00
C GLY A 135 -3.55 -5.74 -1.24
N GLN A 136 -3.80 -6.28 -2.45
CA GLN A 136 -3.23 -5.79 -3.70
C GLN A 136 -4.13 -4.72 -4.33
N SER A 137 -3.58 -3.51 -4.50
CA SER A 137 -4.18 -2.43 -5.30
C SER A 137 -3.75 -2.56 -6.75
N GLU A 138 -4.65 -2.24 -7.68
CA GLU A 138 -4.35 -2.26 -9.11
C GLU A 138 -3.43 -1.11 -9.52
N TYR A 139 -3.65 0.07 -8.94
CA TYR A 139 -2.83 1.26 -9.19
C TYR A 139 -2.15 1.72 -7.92
N LEU A 140 -0.86 2.05 -8.04
CA LEU A 140 -0.06 2.69 -7.01
C LEU A 140 0.66 3.87 -7.63
N ALA A 141 0.71 5.00 -6.94
CA ALA A 141 1.49 6.15 -7.39
C ALA A 141 2.13 6.86 -6.20
N ASN A 142 3.38 7.24 -6.35
CA ASN A 142 4.12 8.06 -5.40
C ASN A 142 4.73 9.23 -6.15
N LEU A 143 4.60 10.42 -5.59
CA LEU A 143 5.16 11.66 -6.14
C LEU A 143 5.85 12.44 -5.03
N GLN A 144 7.05 12.91 -5.31
CA GLN A 144 7.78 13.86 -4.50
C GLN A 144 8.17 15.06 -5.34
N ILE A 145 7.83 16.25 -4.87
CA ILE A 145 8.26 17.51 -5.45
C ILE A 145 9.07 18.23 -4.38
N GLY A 146 10.33 18.55 -4.67
CA GLY A 146 11.22 19.28 -3.78
C GLY A 146 11.67 20.57 -4.41
N PHE A 147 11.72 21.62 -3.60
CA PHE A 147 12.25 22.93 -3.97
C PHE A 147 13.25 23.38 -2.92
N ASP A 148 14.49 23.58 -3.33
CA ASP A 148 15.58 24.09 -2.52
C ASP A 148 15.94 25.51 -2.99
N HIS A 149 16.02 26.45 -2.06
CA HIS A 149 16.48 27.82 -2.32
C HIS A 149 17.73 28.10 -1.49
N PHE A 150 18.89 28.05 -2.14
CA PHE A 150 20.21 28.05 -1.50
C PHE A 150 20.53 29.38 -0.78
N PRO A 151 20.29 30.57 -1.37
CA PRO A 151 20.63 31.82 -0.72
C PRO A 151 19.95 32.05 0.62
N THR A 152 18.79 31.49 0.84
CA THR A 152 18.03 31.60 2.09
C THR A 152 17.98 30.31 2.89
N SER A 153 18.71 29.29 2.45
CA SER A 153 18.76 27.94 3.07
C SER A 153 17.39 27.41 3.44
N GLN A 154 16.47 27.44 2.46
CA GLN A 154 15.12 26.96 2.57
C GLN A 154 14.91 25.74 1.70
N LYS A 155 14.20 24.76 2.25
CA LYS A 155 13.77 23.56 1.53
C LYS A 155 12.29 23.34 1.74
N PHE A 156 11.59 23.04 0.68
CA PHE A 156 10.20 22.64 0.70
C PHE A 156 10.03 21.29 -0.03
N THR A 157 9.32 20.37 0.57
CA THR A 157 9.04 19.08 -0.07
C THR A 157 7.57 18.73 0.09
N LEU A 158 6.93 18.40 -1.02
CA LEU A 158 5.58 17.82 -1.08
C LEU A 158 5.70 16.34 -1.43
N LEU A 159 4.98 15.50 -0.71
CA LEU A 159 4.90 14.06 -0.92
C LEU A 159 3.45 13.70 -1.13
N ALA A 160 3.15 12.96 -2.20
CA ALA A 160 1.82 12.42 -2.45
C ALA A 160 1.93 10.92 -2.69
N ASN A 161 1.13 10.13 -1.97
CA ASN A 161 1.03 8.69 -2.12
C ASN A 161 -0.42 8.36 -2.45
N TYR A 162 -0.63 7.55 -3.46
CA TYR A 162 -1.94 7.04 -3.87
C TYR A 162 -1.90 5.52 -3.97
N PHE A 163 -2.93 4.89 -3.47
CA PHE A 163 -3.25 3.51 -3.79
C PHE A 163 -4.73 3.39 -4.16
N ASP A 164 -5.02 2.47 -5.07
CA ASP A 164 -6.37 2.17 -5.51
C ASP A 164 -7.06 1.18 -4.57
N ASP A 165 -8.34 0.93 -4.79
CA ASP A 165 -9.15 -0.03 -4.04
C ASP A 165 -8.43 -1.38 -3.89
N ARG A 166 -8.59 -2.01 -2.71
CA ARG A 166 -8.03 -3.33 -2.46
C ARG A 166 -8.91 -4.18 -1.57
N ILE A 167 -8.89 -5.48 -1.77
CA ILE A 167 -9.60 -6.41 -0.90
C ILE A 167 -8.97 -6.39 0.49
N PHE A 168 -9.69 -5.85 1.47
CA PHE A 168 -9.30 -5.87 2.87
C PHE A 168 -9.62 -7.24 3.49
N ARG A 169 -10.83 -7.75 3.23
CA ARG A 169 -11.28 -9.08 3.66
C ARG A 169 -12.03 -9.78 2.56
N VAL A 170 -11.80 -11.08 2.47
CA VAL A 170 -12.49 -11.92 1.51
C VAL A 170 -13.98 -12.05 1.85
N ALA A 171 -14.78 -12.41 0.85
CA ALA A 171 -16.23 -12.58 0.97
C ALA A 171 -16.61 -13.65 2.01
N ARG A 172 -17.69 -13.38 2.75
CA ARG A 172 -18.34 -14.37 3.62
C ARG A 172 -19.58 -14.97 2.92
N GLY A 173 -19.34 -15.77 1.88
CA GLY A 173 -20.37 -16.34 1.04
C GLY A 173 -20.67 -15.53 -0.22
N ALA A 174 -21.27 -16.19 -1.21
CA ALA A 174 -21.52 -15.61 -2.53
C ALA A 174 -22.44 -14.36 -2.54
N ALA A 175 -23.27 -14.19 -1.50
CA ALA A 175 -24.22 -13.10 -1.41
C ALA A 175 -23.63 -11.79 -0.88
N LEU A 176 -22.52 -11.91 -0.12
CA LEU A 176 -21.91 -10.78 0.59
C LEU A 176 -20.58 -10.45 -0.04
N GLY A 177 -20.30 -9.95 -1.07
CA GLY A 177 -18.99 -9.63 -1.65
C GLY A 177 -17.85 -9.37 -0.65
N PRO A 178 -16.61 -9.21 -1.09
CA PRO A 178 -15.48 -8.89 -0.22
C PRO A 178 -15.67 -7.51 0.43
N ILE A 179 -15.00 -7.30 1.54
CA ILE A 179 -14.80 -5.96 2.11
C ILE A 179 -13.62 -5.33 1.41
N VAL A 180 -13.85 -4.16 0.83
CA VAL A 180 -12.88 -3.41 0.06
C VAL A 180 -12.47 -2.14 0.83
N GLU A 181 -11.18 -1.96 1.06
CA GLU A 181 -10.63 -0.67 1.47
C GLU A 181 -10.57 0.23 0.24
N LYS A 182 -11.21 1.39 0.33
CA LYS A 182 -11.23 2.37 -0.76
C LYS A 182 -9.86 3.01 -0.95
N GLY A 183 -9.51 3.15 -2.21
CA GLY A 183 -8.30 3.87 -2.60
C GLY A 183 -8.33 5.31 -2.12
N ARG A 184 -7.16 5.84 -1.76
CA ARG A 184 -7.03 7.22 -1.31
C ARG A 184 -5.66 7.81 -1.60
N ALA A 185 -5.62 9.15 -1.66
CA ALA A 185 -4.39 9.91 -1.76
C ALA A 185 -4.03 10.53 -0.40
N VAL A 186 -2.81 10.32 0.06
CA VAL A 186 -2.26 10.96 1.26
C VAL A 186 -1.18 11.93 0.85
N ILE A 187 -1.33 13.21 1.25
CA ILE A 187 -0.39 14.27 0.93
C ILE A 187 0.26 14.79 2.20
N ASP A 188 1.59 14.81 2.20
CA ASP A 188 2.43 15.37 3.27
C ASP A 188 3.23 16.56 2.75
N ALA A 189 3.50 17.55 3.59
CA ALA A 189 4.39 18.67 3.29
C ALA A 189 5.46 18.84 4.37
N ASN A 190 6.69 19.09 3.95
CA ASN A 190 7.80 19.40 4.82
C ASN A 190 8.40 20.74 4.43
N TYR A 191 8.75 21.53 5.42
CA TYR A 191 9.50 22.77 5.26
C TYR A 191 10.68 22.77 6.21
N GLU A 192 11.85 23.17 5.72
CA GLU A 192 13.05 23.35 6.50
C GLU A 192 13.68 24.70 6.18
N LYS A 193 14.17 25.38 7.21
CA LYS A 193 14.93 26.62 7.07
C LYS A 193 16.07 26.66 8.06
N VAL A 194 17.27 26.96 7.56
CA VAL A 194 18.44 27.23 8.38
C VAL A 194 18.56 28.73 8.58
N PHE A 195 18.79 29.17 9.83
CA PHE A 195 19.00 30.58 10.23
C PHE A 195 20.42 30.74 10.78
N GLY A 196 21.20 31.60 10.17
CA GLY A 196 22.61 31.72 10.50
C GLY A 196 23.32 30.38 10.32
N ASP A 197 24.28 30.11 11.22
CA ASP A 197 25.13 28.91 11.11
C ASP A 197 24.62 27.74 11.96
N ASN A 198 23.68 27.98 12.89
CA ASN A 198 23.42 27.03 13.98
C ASN A 198 21.96 26.62 14.16
N TRP A 199 21.01 27.42 13.70
CA TRP A 199 19.58 27.13 13.95
C TRP A 199 18.90 26.51 12.75
N THR A 200 18.17 25.43 12.98
CA THR A 200 17.34 24.79 11.95
C THR A 200 15.89 24.68 12.43
N LEU A 201 14.98 25.32 11.71
CA LEU A 201 13.53 25.14 11.88
C LEU A 201 13.03 24.09 10.89
N LYS A 202 12.24 23.13 11.38
CA LYS A 202 11.51 22.18 10.55
C LYS A 202 10.03 22.25 10.89
N ALA A 203 9.20 22.28 9.86
CA ALA A 203 7.77 22.15 9.98
C ALA A 203 7.33 20.97 9.10
N LYS A 204 6.52 20.08 9.64
CA LYS A 204 5.99 18.92 8.93
C LYS A 204 4.50 18.85 9.12
N VAL A 205 3.75 18.77 8.03
CA VAL A 205 2.33 18.54 8.01
C VAL A 205 2.09 17.19 7.34
N LYS A 206 1.40 16.29 8.02
CA LYS A 206 1.02 14.99 7.49
C LYS A 206 -0.48 14.93 7.25
N ASN A 207 -0.83 14.21 6.20
CA ASN A 207 -2.21 13.98 5.80
C ASN A 207 -2.98 15.30 5.59
N LEU A 208 -2.44 16.16 4.71
CA LEU A 208 -3.02 17.47 4.38
C LEU A 208 -4.47 17.39 3.89
N THR A 209 -4.78 16.35 3.14
CA THR A 209 -6.12 16.13 2.58
C THR A 209 -7.12 15.64 3.61
N ASN A 210 -6.63 15.12 4.77
CA ASN A 210 -7.46 14.42 5.76
C ASN A 210 -8.41 13.40 5.12
N GLU A 211 -7.92 12.70 4.09
CA GLU A 211 -8.71 11.71 3.37
C GLU A 211 -9.13 10.58 4.30
N PRO A 212 -10.42 10.25 4.38
CA PRO A 212 -10.90 9.21 5.28
C PRO A 212 -10.43 7.81 4.85
N VAL A 213 -10.32 6.93 5.84
CA VAL A 213 -10.25 5.49 5.60
C VAL A 213 -11.66 4.95 5.53
N THR A 214 -12.03 4.37 4.40
CA THR A 214 -13.38 3.86 4.16
C THR A 214 -13.31 2.39 3.74
N TYR A 215 -14.09 1.56 4.41
CA TYR A 215 -14.30 0.16 4.06
C TYR A 215 -15.72 -0.03 3.55
N MET A 216 -15.83 -0.62 2.36
CA MET A 216 -17.12 -0.88 1.71
C MET A 216 -17.37 -2.37 1.56
N GLN A 217 -18.63 -2.78 1.67
CA GLN A 217 -19.09 -4.10 1.24
C GLN A 217 -20.27 -3.93 0.29
N ASN A 218 -20.11 -4.39 -0.94
CA ASN A 218 -21.02 -4.09 -2.04
C ASN A 218 -21.16 -2.56 -2.24
N VAL A 219 -22.34 -2.00 -1.97
CA VAL A 219 -22.62 -0.56 -2.12
C VAL A 219 -22.70 0.20 -0.80
N ASN A 220 -22.41 -0.47 0.32
CA ASN A 220 -22.53 0.11 1.65
C ASN A 220 -21.17 0.37 2.29
N ASP A 221 -21.01 1.54 2.87
CA ASP A 221 -19.92 1.83 3.78
C ASP A 221 -20.18 1.08 5.09
N ILE A 222 -19.24 0.20 5.49
CA ILE A 222 -19.36 -0.59 6.71
C ILE A 222 -18.51 -0.04 7.85
N GLU A 223 -17.47 0.68 7.50
CA GLU A 223 -16.59 1.33 8.45
C GLU A 223 -15.99 2.59 7.81
N PHE A 224 -15.89 3.64 8.62
CA PHE A 224 -15.36 4.92 8.18
C PHE A 224 -14.70 5.62 9.35
N TYR A 225 -13.48 6.11 9.17
CA TYR A 225 -12.80 6.97 10.14
C TYR A 225 -11.81 7.92 9.50
N GLU A 226 -11.57 9.05 10.17
CA GLU A 226 -10.58 10.03 9.79
C GLU A 226 -9.33 9.89 10.67
N MET A 227 -8.16 9.84 10.05
CA MET A 227 -6.87 9.79 10.77
C MET A 227 -6.46 11.17 11.30
N GLY A 228 -7.04 12.23 10.76
CA GLY A 228 -6.70 13.60 11.10
C GLY A 228 -5.43 14.10 10.40
N THR A 229 -5.28 15.42 10.36
CA THR A 229 -4.07 16.09 9.92
C THR A 229 -3.16 16.34 11.13
N SER A 230 -1.89 15.98 11.04
CA SER A 230 -0.93 16.26 12.11
C SER A 230 0.08 17.30 11.69
N VAL A 231 0.40 18.23 12.61
CA VAL A 231 1.39 19.29 12.40
C VAL A 231 2.48 19.16 13.46
N ASN A 232 3.73 19.12 13.03
CA ASN A 232 4.88 19.02 13.90
C ASN A 232 5.87 20.16 13.60
N PHE A 233 6.39 20.79 14.65
CA PHE A 233 7.45 21.77 14.57
C PHE A 233 8.65 21.31 15.38
N SER A 234 9.84 21.55 14.84
CA SER A 234 11.11 21.28 15.53
C SER A 234 12.05 22.47 15.32
N LEU A 235 12.68 22.91 16.39
CA LEU A 235 13.76 23.89 16.33
C LEU A 235 15.00 23.25 16.95
N SER A 236 16.08 23.20 16.18
CA SER A 236 17.35 22.59 16.58
C SER A 236 18.45 23.63 16.58
N TYR A 237 19.38 23.48 17.52
CA TYR A 237 20.62 24.27 17.58
C TYR A 237 21.81 23.32 17.57
N SER A 238 22.75 23.51 16.64
CA SER A 238 24.02 22.80 16.60
C SER A 238 25.16 23.71 17.08
N LEU A 239 26.02 23.18 17.95
CA LEU A 239 27.21 23.87 18.49
C LEU A 239 28.36 23.79 17.51
#